data_02b315f5c1d43e5629aa38c720696e66
#
_entry.id   02b315f5c1d43e5629aa38c720696e66
#
_cell.length_a   1.000
_cell.length_b   1.000
_cell.length_c   1.000
_cell.angle_alpha   90.00
_cell.angle_beta   90.00
_cell.angle_gamma   90.00
#
_symmetry.space_group_name_H-M   'P 1'
#
loop_
_entity.id
_entity.type
_entity.pdbx_description
1 polymer ?
#
loop_
_entity_poly.entity_id
_entity_poly.type
_entity_poly.pdbx_seq_one_letter_code
_entity_poly.pdbx_strand_id
1 'polypeptide(L)'
;MTEPEARRETAPATTEPAQLDVSARHDEGHGTGNEAPPPGAPSGFAAIDWSKPWLAPFAERGQRWQRAALTSYAALLAEMNADASKARQVTGRGQRLAFVAQDELPPGAAYEAHIASTGCVPTRHNLHDFFNASMWFAFPRIKAALNARQSAAIDLLGVGPTRGGVRDALTLFDENALLFACADPRLSAALRQFDWRTLLLQRRDAWGASGASCEVRCFGHALLEKLIAPFKACTGHAWIVDVPPAYFEWDAASRDAWLDEAVSAALLNTEALTSRAFAPLPVLGIPGWWPENETPAFYDDTSVFRAGRRTDVKIGASKAGQAVAASAASAKEGEESPDSTGQGDG
;
A
#
# COMPACT_ATOMS: atom_id res chain seq x y z
N MET A 1 52.77 -14.16 63.51
CA MET A 1 51.40 -13.62 63.45
C MET A 1 51.40 -12.81 62.18
N THR A 2 50.96 -13.38 61.12
CA THR A 2 50.94 -12.85 59.74
C THR A 2 49.49 -12.74 59.31
N GLU A 3 49.07 -11.49 59.03
CA GLU A 3 47.77 -11.19 58.43
C GLU A 3 47.71 -11.68 56.96
N PRO A 4 46.56 -12.10 56.48
CA PRO A 4 46.41 -12.48 55.06
C PRO A 4 45.93 -11.28 54.21
N GLU A 5 46.61 -11.14 53.07
CA GLU A 5 46.29 -10.22 51.96
C GLU A 5 44.89 -10.44 51.41
N ALA A 6 44.13 -9.36 51.31
CA ALA A 6 42.84 -9.31 50.63
C ALA A 6 43.04 -9.27 49.10
N ARG A 7 42.61 -10.32 48.37
CA ARG A 7 42.49 -10.34 46.92
C ARG A 7 41.37 -9.37 46.50
N ARG A 8 41.68 -8.37 45.65
CA ARG A 8 40.72 -7.56 44.90
C ARG A 8 40.20 -8.40 43.74
N GLU A 9 38.93 -8.75 43.80
CA GLU A 9 38.17 -9.24 42.64
C GLU A 9 37.89 -8.08 41.69
N THR A 10 38.38 -8.18 40.46
CA THR A 10 38.05 -7.29 39.36
C THR A 10 36.70 -7.72 38.77
N ALA A 11 35.71 -6.89 38.84
CA ALA A 11 34.42 -7.07 38.14
C ALA A 11 34.60 -7.12 36.62
N PRO A 12 33.83 -7.98 35.90
CA PRO A 12 33.90 -8.02 34.46
C PRO A 12 33.26 -6.81 33.85
N ALA A 13 33.90 -6.26 32.80
CA ALA A 13 33.42 -5.16 32.00
C ALA A 13 32.07 -5.54 31.34
N THR A 14 31.04 -4.78 31.60
CA THR A 14 29.77 -4.80 30.87
C THR A 14 30.00 -4.34 29.45
N THR A 15 29.96 -5.27 28.53
CA THR A 15 29.92 -4.98 27.08
C THR A 15 28.52 -4.46 26.76
N GLU A 16 28.43 -3.20 26.36
CA GLU A 16 27.22 -2.64 25.79
C GLU A 16 26.81 -3.45 24.55
N PRO A 17 25.53 -3.82 24.41
CA PRO A 17 25.07 -4.47 23.19
C PRO A 17 25.09 -3.46 22.04
N ALA A 18 25.82 -3.81 20.98
CA ALA A 18 25.82 -3.09 19.72
C ALA A 18 24.38 -2.85 19.25
N GLN A 19 24.03 -1.59 19.01
CA GLN A 19 22.77 -1.19 18.38
C GLN A 19 22.69 -1.83 17.00
N LEU A 20 21.81 -2.79 16.85
CA LEU A 20 21.46 -3.41 15.57
C LEU A 20 20.59 -2.42 14.81
N ASP A 21 21.13 -1.89 13.73
CA ASP A 21 20.38 -1.16 12.70
C ASP A 21 19.30 -2.07 12.11
N VAL A 22 18.04 -1.85 12.51
CA VAL A 22 16.88 -2.67 12.14
C VAL A 22 16.36 -2.34 10.75
N SER A 23 16.90 -1.27 10.11
CA SER A 23 16.50 -0.87 8.76
C SER A 23 17.10 -1.75 7.64
N ALA A 24 18.08 -2.62 7.95
CA ALA A 24 18.82 -3.42 6.97
C ALA A 24 18.41 -4.91 6.89
N ARG A 25 17.35 -5.36 7.57
CA ARG A 25 16.98 -6.79 7.56
C ARG A 25 15.61 -7.06 6.96
N HIS A 26 15.44 -6.70 5.70
CA HIS A 26 14.29 -7.16 4.91
C HIS A 26 14.68 -7.59 3.50
N ASP A 27 15.84 -8.26 3.34
CA ASP A 27 16.20 -8.87 2.07
C ASP A 27 16.88 -10.25 2.25
N GLU A 28 16.17 -11.18 2.87
CA GLU A 28 16.48 -12.61 2.74
C GLU A 28 15.18 -13.42 2.59
N GLY A 29 14.55 -13.30 1.44
CA GLY A 29 13.42 -14.09 0.97
C GLY A 29 13.65 -14.60 -0.43
N HIS A 30 14.33 -15.74 -0.56
CA HIS A 30 14.35 -16.69 -1.69
C HIS A 30 13.72 -16.19 -3.00
N GLY A 31 14.52 -15.54 -3.85
CA GLY A 31 14.19 -15.18 -5.23
C GLY A 31 15.26 -15.70 -6.19
N THR A 32 15.10 -16.94 -6.66
CA THR A 32 15.82 -17.40 -7.86
C THR A 32 15.20 -16.70 -9.06
N GLY A 33 15.97 -15.84 -9.75
CA GLY A 33 15.59 -15.32 -11.05
C GLY A 33 15.65 -13.79 -11.20
N ASN A 34 16.50 -13.10 -10.49
CA ASN A 34 16.78 -11.69 -10.78
C ASN A 34 18.05 -11.63 -11.66
N GLU A 35 17.89 -11.71 -13.00
CA GLU A 35 18.96 -11.31 -13.89
C GLU A 35 19.24 -9.83 -13.65
N ALA A 36 20.48 -9.50 -13.35
CA ALA A 36 20.91 -8.10 -13.23
C ALA A 36 20.57 -7.35 -14.52
N PRO A 37 20.08 -6.11 -14.45
CA PRO A 37 19.76 -5.34 -15.64
C PRO A 37 21.01 -5.22 -16.54
N PRO A 38 20.81 -5.21 -17.87
CA PRO A 38 21.93 -5.15 -18.79
C PRO A 38 22.78 -3.90 -18.53
N PRO A 39 24.12 -3.96 -18.74
CA PRO A 39 25.00 -2.81 -18.57
C PRO A 39 24.51 -1.62 -19.39
N GLY A 40 24.31 -0.46 -18.74
CA GLY A 40 23.81 0.75 -19.36
C GLY A 40 22.29 0.95 -19.32
N ALA A 41 21.52 0.04 -18.70
CA ALA A 41 20.10 0.29 -18.45
C ALA A 41 19.92 1.50 -17.52
N PRO A 42 18.87 2.35 -17.73
CA PRO A 42 18.53 3.40 -16.80
C PRO A 42 18.30 2.84 -15.40
N SER A 43 18.78 3.54 -14.38
CA SER A 43 18.63 3.15 -12.98
C SER A 43 18.01 4.26 -12.14
N GLY A 44 17.48 3.93 -10.98
CA GLY A 44 16.86 4.89 -10.10
C GLY A 44 15.69 5.62 -10.78
N PHE A 45 15.59 6.92 -10.58
CA PHE A 45 14.49 7.73 -11.14
C PHE A 45 14.43 7.71 -12.66
N ALA A 46 15.57 7.57 -13.36
CA ALA A 46 15.60 7.50 -14.82
C ALA A 46 14.96 6.24 -15.39
N ALA A 47 14.80 5.19 -14.58
CA ALA A 47 14.17 3.93 -14.98
C ALA A 47 12.64 3.94 -14.93
N ILE A 48 12.01 5.00 -14.39
CA ILE A 48 10.55 5.06 -14.28
C ILE A 48 9.94 5.25 -15.68
N ASP A 49 9.21 4.25 -16.13
CA ASP A 49 8.46 4.26 -17.38
C ASP A 49 6.97 4.49 -17.11
N TRP A 50 6.51 5.74 -17.24
CA TRP A 50 5.13 6.15 -16.98
C TRP A 50 4.10 5.58 -17.96
N SER A 51 4.51 4.87 -19.00
CA SER A 51 3.59 4.14 -19.89
C SER A 51 3.04 2.87 -19.25
N LYS A 52 3.62 2.40 -18.17
CA LYS A 52 3.20 1.18 -17.48
C LYS A 52 1.82 1.35 -16.83
N PRO A 53 0.89 0.39 -17.03
CA PRO A 53 -0.49 0.51 -16.52
C PRO A 53 -0.59 0.75 -15.02
N TRP A 54 0.29 0.13 -14.23
CA TRP A 54 0.31 0.28 -12.77
C TRP A 54 0.78 1.66 -12.30
N LEU A 55 1.42 2.45 -13.18
CA LEU A 55 1.88 3.81 -12.88
C LEU A 55 0.91 4.89 -13.38
N ALA A 56 -0.08 4.54 -14.21
CA ALA A 56 -0.99 5.50 -14.82
C ALA A 56 -1.67 6.47 -13.80
N PRO A 57 -2.14 6.01 -12.61
CA PRO A 57 -2.76 6.91 -11.64
C PRO A 57 -1.82 7.98 -11.07
N PHE A 58 -0.51 7.77 -11.17
CA PHE A 58 0.51 8.64 -10.59
C PHE A 58 1.21 9.50 -11.64
N ALA A 59 0.95 9.28 -12.94
CA ALA A 59 1.79 9.75 -14.03
C ALA A 59 1.95 11.29 -14.09
N GLU A 60 0.87 12.04 -13.93
CA GLU A 60 0.91 13.51 -14.04
C GLU A 60 1.85 14.15 -12.99
N ARG A 61 1.66 13.81 -11.73
CA ARG A 61 2.50 14.29 -10.62
C ARG A 61 3.88 13.67 -10.67
N GLY A 62 3.93 12.35 -10.88
CA GLY A 62 5.15 11.58 -10.86
C GLY A 62 6.17 12.01 -11.91
N GLN A 63 5.74 12.34 -13.14
CA GLN A 63 6.63 12.87 -14.17
C GLN A 63 7.26 14.22 -13.76
N ARG A 64 6.50 15.07 -13.10
CA ARG A 64 7.02 16.35 -12.61
C ARG A 64 8.04 16.13 -11.48
N TRP A 65 7.71 15.28 -10.52
CA TRP A 65 8.62 14.92 -9.44
C TRP A 65 9.87 14.16 -9.92
N GLN A 66 9.73 13.29 -10.93
CA GLN A 66 10.86 12.60 -11.55
C GLN A 66 11.86 13.61 -12.15
N ARG A 67 11.39 14.60 -12.88
CA ARG A 67 12.26 15.67 -13.41
C ARG A 67 12.99 16.42 -12.29
N ALA A 68 12.27 16.74 -11.21
CA ALA A 68 12.86 17.38 -10.05
C ALA A 68 13.91 16.48 -9.36
N ALA A 69 13.60 15.18 -9.18
CA ALA A 69 14.51 14.21 -8.60
C ALA A 69 15.80 14.03 -9.41
N LEU A 70 15.68 14.05 -10.75
CA LEU A 70 16.84 14.00 -11.64
C LEU A 70 17.68 15.29 -11.61
N THR A 71 17.09 16.40 -11.17
CA THR A 71 17.82 17.67 -10.99
C THR A 71 18.57 17.69 -9.66
N SER A 72 17.87 17.47 -8.55
CA SER A 72 18.48 17.38 -7.22
C SER A 72 17.47 16.88 -6.18
N TYR A 73 17.99 16.40 -5.05
CA TYR A 73 17.18 16.04 -3.87
C TYR A 73 16.37 17.22 -3.35
N ALA A 74 16.98 18.40 -3.25
CA ALA A 74 16.29 19.61 -2.78
C ALA A 74 15.13 20.01 -3.72
N ALA A 75 15.31 19.87 -5.05
CA ALA A 75 14.26 20.13 -6.01
C ALA A 75 13.08 19.15 -5.84
N LEU A 76 13.36 17.87 -5.60
CA LEU A 76 12.32 16.88 -5.33
C LEU A 76 11.50 17.25 -4.09
N LEU A 77 12.15 17.53 -2.96
CA LEU A 77 11.47 17.93 -1.72
C LEU A 77 10.64 19.21 -1.91
N ALA A 78 11.15 20.18 -2.68
CA ALA A 78 10.44 21.41 -2.97
C ALA A 78 9.13 21.15 -3.74
N GLU A 79 9.17 20.27 -4.76
CA GLU A 79 7.97 19.89 -5.54
C GLU A 79 6.95 19.12 -4.68
N MET A 80 7.43 18.16 -3.85
CA MET A 80 6.55 17.42 -2.94
C MET A 80 5.85 18.37 -1.95
N ASN A 81 6.58 19.32 -1.37
CA ASN A 81 6.04 20.27 -0.42
C ASN A 81 5.12 21.32 -1.05
N ALA A 82 5.38 21.73 -2.29
CA ALA A 82 4.47 22.58 -3.04
C ALA A 82 3.11 21.90 -3.25
N ASP A 83 3.12 20.61 -3.61
CA ASP A 83 1.89 19.81 -3.75
C ASP A 83 1.19 19.60 -2.41
N ALA A 84 1.92 19.28 -1.33
CA ALA A 84 1.36 19.07 0.01
C ALA A 84 0.66 20.34 0.53
N SER A 85 1.27 21.49 0.33
CA SER A 85 0.70 22.79 0.69
C SER A 85 -0.57 23.10 -0.11
N LYS A 86 -0.52 22.90 -1.44
CA LYS A 86 -1.66 23.12 -2.34
C LYS A 86 -2.86 22.22 -2.00
N ALA A 87 -2.59 20.93 -1.76
CA ALA A 87 -3.63 19.96 -1.44
C ALA A 87 -4.08 20.03 0.03
N ARG A 88 -3.40 20.81 0.88
CA ARG A 88 -3.66 20.89 2.32
C ARG A 88 -3.65 19.52 3.00
N GLN A 89 -2.75 18.65 2.57
CA GLN A 89 -2.64 17.29 3.11
C GLN A 89 -2.39 17.30 4.62
N VAL A 90 -2.97 16.29 5.29
CA VAL A 90 -2.84 16.10 6.74
C VAL A 90 -2.61 14.64 7.08
N THR A 91 -1.97 14.39 8.22
CA THR A 91 -1.86 13.05 8.83
C THR A 91 -3.17 12.64 9.48
N GLY A 92 -3.26 11.40 9.94
CA GLY A 92 -4.42 10.90 10.68
C GLY A 92 -4.69 11.62 12.01
N ARG A 93 -3.70 12.37 12.54
CA ARG A 93 -3.85 13.25 13.72
C ARG A 93 -4.06 14.72 13.34
N GLY A 94 -4.29 15.03 12.06
CA GLY A 94 -4.59 16.38 11.59
C GLY A 94 -3.38 17.29 11.45
N GLN A 95 -2.15 16.79 11.59
CA GLN A 95 -0.93 17.57 11.37
C GLN A 95 -0.74 17.86 9.88
N ARG A 96 -0.34 19.06 9.51
CA ARG A 96 -0.02 19.40 8.12
C ARG A 96 1.14 18.60 7.62
N LEU A 97 0.96 17.95 6.46
CA LEU A 97 1.98 17.12 5.84
C LEU A 97 3.10 17.98 5.24
N ALA A 98 4.35 17.62 5.53
CA ALA A 98 5.55 18.17 4.90
C ALA A 98 6.58 17.04 4.69
N PHE A 99 7.26 17.05 3.56
CA PHE A 99 8.35 16.12 3.24
C PHE A 99 9.67 16.77 3.63
N VAL A 100 10.42 16.09 4.50
CA VAL A 100 11.66 16.60 5.09
C VAL A 100 12.81 15.65 4.82
N ALA A 101 14.04 16.09 5.01
CA ALA A 101 15.19 15.23 4.85
C ALA A 101 15.19 14.10 5.90
N GLN A 102 15.71 12.92 5.56
CA GLN A 102 15.72 11.76 6.44
C GLN A 102 16.44 12.00 7.77
N ASP A 103 17.46 12.85 7.77
CA ASP A 103 18.24 13.22 8.96
C ASP A 103 17.49 14.16 9.93
N GLU A 104 16.33 14.67 9.53
CA GLU A 104 15.42 15.37 10.44
C GLU A 104 14.62 14.40 11.35
N LEU A 105 14.63 13.09 11.07
CA LEU A 105 14.09 12.11 11.99
C LEU A 105 15.01 11.96 13.21
N PRO A 106 14.55 12.28 14.42
CA PRO A 106 15.39 12.14 15.61
C PRO A 106 15.88 10.70 15.81
N PRO A 107 17.14 10.50 16.25
CA PRO A 107 17.66 9.15 16.53
C PRO A 107 16.76 8.38 17.48
N GLY A 108 16.41 7.15 17.11
CA GLY A 108 15.53 6.28 17.89
C GLY A 108 14.04 6.60 17.82
N ALA A 109 13.63 7.66 17.13
CA ALA A 109 12.21 7.93 16.91
C ALA A 109 11.60 6.91 15.94
N ALA A 110 10.40 6.42 16.27
CA ALA A 110 9.65 5.58 15.37
C ALA A 110 9.06 6.42 14.23
N TYR A 111 9.33 6.01 12.97
CA TYR A 111 8.96 6.75 11.76
C TYR A 111 7.49 7.16 11.74
N GLU A 112 6.56 6.22 11.92
CA GLU A 112 5.13 6.50 11.86
C GLU A 112 4.62 7.36 13.03
N ALA A 113 5.20 7.21 14.22
CA ALA A 113 4.86 8.07 15.35
C ALA A 113 5.38 9.51 15.15
N HIS A 114 6.54 9.66 14.53
CA HIS A 114 7.08 10.97 14.16
C HIS A 114 6.16 11.67 13.16
N ILE A 115 5.76 11.00 12.08
CA ILE A 115 4.82 11.55 11.09
C ILE A 115 3.50 11.95 11.76
N ALA A 116 2.93 11.06 12.58
CA ALA A 116 1.64 11.30 13.22
C ALA A 116 1.66 12.54 14.14
N SER A 117 2.78 12.78 14.83
CA SER A 117 2.91 13.87 15.81
C SER A 117 3.31 15.20 15.19
N THR A 118 4.13 15.19 14.13
CA THR A 118 4.71 16.40 13.54
C THR A 118 4.13 16.78 12.18
N GLY A 119 3.61 15.79 11.42
CA GLY A 119 3.27 15.94 10.00
C GLY A 119 4.49 15.83 9.06
N CYS A 120 5.71 15.76 9.62
CA CYS A 120 6.93 15.66 8.84
C CYS A 120 7.15 14.21 8.38
N VAL A 121 7.30 13.99 7.07
CA VAL A 121 7.60 12.70 6.45
C VAL A 121 9.07 12.67 6.10
N PRO A 122 9.93 11.99 6.90
CA PRO A 122 11.34 11.84 6.59
C PRO A 122 11.50 11.07 5.28
N THR A 123 12.21 11.65 4.32
CA THR A 123 12.24 11.20 2.92
C THR A 123 13.68 11.12 2.45
N ARG A 124 14.09 10.00 1.87
CA ARG A 124 15.39 9.81 1.22
C ARG A 124 15.28 10.08 -0.28
N HIS A 125 16.42 10.32 -0.92
CA HIS A 125 16.50 10.48 -2.38
C HIS A 125 16.57 9.12 -3.09
N ASN A 126 15.48 8.33 -3.01
CA ASN A 126 15.37 6.99 -3.60
C ASN A 126 13.95 6.71 -4.11
N LEU A 127 13.77 5.61 -4.86
CA LEU A 127 12.49 5.22 -5.44
C LEU A 127 11.46 4.83 -4.36
N HIS A 128 11.92 4.18 -3.29
CA HIS A 128 11.06 3.75 -2.20
C HIS A 128 10.27 4.92 -1.59
N ASP A 129 11.00 5.96 -1.16
CA ASP A 129 10.40 7.13 -0.52
C ASP A 129 9.64 8.01 -1.51
N PHE A 130 10.07 8.02 -2.79
CA PHE A 130 9.34 8.66 -3.88
C PHE A 130 7.94 8.05 -4.06
N PHE A 131 7.84 6.72 -4.11
CA PHE A 131 6.53 6.07 -4.21
C PHE A 131 5.74 6.14 -2.92
N ASN A 132 6.39 6.09 -1.74
CA ASN A 132 5.70 6.34 -0.48
C ASN A 132 5.06 7.74 -0.46
N ALA A 133 5.80 8.77 -0.88
CA ALA A 133 5.24 10.11 -1.03
C ALA A 133 4.07 10.15 -2.04
N SER A 134 4.18 9.43 -3.16
CA SER A 134 3.12 9.36 -4.17
C SER A 134 1.81 8.82 -3.61
N MET A 135 1.86 7.86 -2.66
CA MET A 135 0.68 7.31 -1.99
C MET A 135 -0.05 8.35 -1.13
N TRP A 136 0.65 9.26 -0.48
CA TRP A 136 0.03 10.33 0.29
C TRP A 136 -0.85 11.24 -0.56
N PHE A 137 -0.64 11.30 -1.87
CA PHE A 137 -1.43 12.12 -2.79
C PHE A 137 -2.45 11.34 -3.60
N ALA A 138 -2.18 10.08 -3.90
CA ALA A 138 -3.12 9.25 -4.63
C ALA A 138 -4.25 8.74 -3.71
N PHE A 139 -3.91 8.40 -2.46
CA PHE A 139 -4.82 7.82 -1.49
C PHE A 139 -4.61 8.47 -0.10
N PRO A 140 -4.92 9.78 0.02
CA PRO A 140 -4.61 10.54 1.22
C PRO A 140 -5.31 10.04 2.48
N ARG A 141 -6.56 9.59 2.37
CA ARG A 141 -7.34 9.08 3.50
C ARG A 141 -6.81 7.72 3.97
N ILE A 142 -6.46 6.84 3.04
CA ILE A 142 -5.86 5.53 3.36
C ILE A 142 -4.52 5.75 4.08
N LYS A 143 -3.64 6.61 3.56
CA LYS A 143 -2.34 6.91 4.20
C LYS A 143 -2.52 7.53 5.58
N ALA A 144 -3.43 8.47 5.75
CA ALA A 144 -3.74 9.05 7.04
C ALA A 144 -4.27 8.01 8.05
N ALA A 145 -5.17 7.11 7.61
CA ALA A 145 -5.69 6.04 8.45
C ALA A 145 -4.61 5.02 8.86
N LEU A 146 -3.73 4.65 7.92
CA LEU A 146 -2.58 3.77 8.21
C LEU A 146 -1.65 4.40 9.24
N ASN A 147 -1.23 5.63 9.02
CA ASN A 147 -0.35 6.35 9.93
C ASN A 147 -0.97 6.47 11.33
N ALA A 148 -2.27 6.80 11.44
CA ALA A 148 -2.97 6.85 12.71
C ALA A 148 -2.95 5.49 13.44
N ARG A 149 -3.22 4.39 12.72
CA ARG A 149 -3.25 3.05 13.31
C ARG A 149 -1.87 2.54 13.69
N GLN A 150 -0.86 2.77 12.85
CA GLN A 150 0.52 2.38 13.13
C GLN A 150 1.06 3.15 14.33
N SER A 151 0.80 4.47 14.39
CA SER A 151 1.17 5.29 15.54
C SER A 151 0.47 4.84 16.83
N ALA A 152 -0.84 4.58 16.79
CA ALA A 152 -1.58 4.07 17.96
C ALA A 152 -1.05 2.71 18.44
N ALA A 153 -0.67 1.83 17.53
CA ALA A 153 -0.07 0.53 17.88
C ALA A 153 1.33 0.71 18.51
N ILE A 154 2.10 1.71 18.09
CA ILE A 154 3.39 2.06 18.71
C ILE A 154 3.16 2.65 20.12
N ASP A 155 2.18 3.53 20.28
CA ASP A 155 1.83 4.13 21.58
C ASP A 155 1.43 3.07 22.61
N LEU A 156 0.71 2.01 22.17
CA LEU A 156 0.23 0.94 23.06
C LEU A 156 1.31 -0.12 23.38
N LEU A 157 2.12 -0.52 22.41
CA LEU A 157 3.02 -1.67 22.52
C LEU A 157 4.49 -1.27 22.66
N GLY A 158 4.80 0.02 22.49
CA GLY A 158 6.18 0.50 22.41
C GLY A 158 6.89 0.09 21.12
N VAL A 159 8.15 0.51 21.00
CA VAL A 159 9.07 0.10 19.94
C VAL A 159 9.75 -1.18 20.41
N GLY A 160 9.15 -2.35 20.13
CA GLY A 160 9.70 -3.66 20.52
C GLY A 160 10.20 -4.49 19.33
N PRO A 161 10.99 -5.56 19.57
CA PRO A 161 11.49 -6.46 18.52
C PRO A 161 10.38 -7.27 17.83
N THR A 162 9.22 -7.43 18.46
CA THR A 162 8.03 -8.10 17.89
C THR A 162 6.94 -7.05 17.63
N ARG A 163 6.59 -6.87 16.35
CA ARG A 163 5.63 -5.83 15.93
C ARG A 163 4.16 -6.17 16.25
N GLY A 164 3.85 -7.44 16.48
CA GLY A 164 2.47 -7.94 16.62
C GLY A 164 1.73 -8.02 15.28
N GLY A 165 0.80 -8.98 15.18
CA GLY A 165 0.16 -9.34 13.89
C GLY A 165 -0.58 -8.19 13.19
N VAL A 166 -1.10 -7.21 13.94
CA VAL A 166 -1.79 -6.04 13.36
C VAL A 166 -0.78 -5.09 12.70
N ARG A 167 0.34 -4.79 13.36
CA ARG A 167 1.40 -3.94 12.78
C ARG A 167 2.01 -4.58 11.54
N ASP A 168 2.24 -5.89 11.57
CA ASP A 168 2.77 -6.63 10.42
C ASP A 168 1.79 -6.56 9.23
N ALA A 169 0.48 -6.69 9.49
CA ALA A 169 -0.53 -6.55 8.44
C ALA A 169 -0.63 -5.12 7.89
N LEU A 170 -0.52 -4.10 8.73
CA LEU A 170 -0.51 -2.69 8.30
C LEU A 170 0.74 -2.36 7.48
N THR A 171 1.91 -2.88 7.89
CA THR A 171 3.16 -2.74 7.12
C THR A 171 3.05 -3.45 5.78
N LEU A 172 2.57 -4.70 5.76
CA LEU A 172 2.35 -5.45 4.53
C LEU A 172 1.40 -4.71 3.57
N PHE A 173 0.35 -4.09 4.11
CA PHE A 173 -0.57 -3.28 3.32
C PHE A 173 0.13 -2.05 2.75
N ASP A 174 0.83 -1.28 3.55
CA ASP A 174 1.52 -0.05 3.11
C ASP A 174 2.59 -0.32 2.06
N GLU A 175 3.30 -1.45 2.17
CA GLU A 175 4.40 -1.80 1.28
C GLU A 175 3.97 -2.56 0.01
N ASN A 176 3.01 -3.49 0.10
CA ASN A 176 2.78 -4.46 -0.96
C ASN A 176 1.31 -4.60 -1.37
N ALA A 177 0.41 -3.70 -0.94
CA ALA A 177 -1.00 -3.87 -1.24
C ALA A 177 -1.37 -3.53 -2.69
N LEU A 178 -2.35 -4.30 -3.15
CA LEU A 178 -3.19 -4.00 -4.31
C LEU A 178 -4.62 -3.79 -3.81
N LEU A 179 -5.30 -2.76 -4.29
CA LEU A 179 -6.73 -2.60 -4.09
C LEU A 179 -7.44 -3.29 -5.25
N PHE A 180 -8.06 -4.44 -4.99
CA PHE A 180 -8.82 -5.19 -5.98
C PHE A 180 -10.29 -4.80 -5.89
N ALA A 181 -10.70 -3.81 -6.69
CA ALA A 181 -12.09 -3.38 -6.80
C ALA A 181 -12.88 -4.38 -7.65
N CYS A 182 -13.96 -4.94 -7.13
CA CYS A 182 -14.70 -6.01 -7.79
C CYS A 182 -16.20 -5.91 -7.51
N ALA A 183 -17.00 -5.90 -8.59
CA ALA A 183 -18.46 -5.96 -8.52
C ALA A 183 -19.01 -7.39 -8.71
N ASP A 184 -18.20 -8.34 -9.17
CA ASP A 184 -18.61 -9.74 -9.36
C ASP A 184 -18.05 -10.64 -8.25
N PRO A 185 -18.89 -11.12 -7.31
CA PRO A 185 -18.44 -11.97 -6.20
C PRO A 185 -17.73 -13.25 -6.65
N ARG A 186 -17.98 -13.73 -7.89
CA ARG A 186 -17.33 -14.92 -8.44
C ARG A 186 -15.84 -14.65 -8.69
N LEU A 187 -15.49 -13.43 -9.12
CA LEU A 187 -14.09 -13.04 -9.33
C LEU A 187 -13.36 -12.83 -7.98
N SER A 188 -14.03 -12.25 -7.00
CA SER A 188 -13.52 -12.17 -5.62
C SER A 188 -13.27 -13.57 -5.04
N ALA A 189 -14.18 -14.51 -5.28
CA ALA A 189 -14.01 -15.90 -4.87
C ALA A 189 -12.86 -16.59 -5.63
N ALA A 190 -12.75 -16.38 -6.95
CA ALA A 190 -11.68 -16.94 -7.77
C ALA A 190 -10.29 -16.47 -7.26
N LEU A 191 -10.14 -15.16 -6.91
CA LEU A 191 -8.91 -14.65 -6.34
C LEU A 191 -8.57 -15.34 -5.00
N ARG A 192 -9.53 -15.45 -4.08
CA ARG A 192 -9.32 -16.11 -2.78
C ARG A 192 -8.97 -17.59 -2.90
N GLN A 193 -9.47 -18.25 -3.96
CA GLN A 193 -9.26 -19.67 -4.22
C GLN A 193 -8.05 -19.94 -5.11
N PHE A 194 -7.35 -18.91 -5.56
CA PHE A 194 -6.23 -19.01 -6.51
C PHE A 194 -6.66 -19.67 -7.84
N ASP A 195 -7.90 -19.44 -8.23
CA ASP A 195 -8.42 -19.89 -9.52
C ASP A 195 -8.02 -18.89 -10.61
N TRP A 196 -6.73 -18.94 -10.95
CA TRP A 196 -6.12 -18.07 -11.94
C TRP A 196 -6.75 -18.23 -13.33
N ARG A 197 -7.17 -19.46 -13.64
CA ARG A 197 -7.79 -19.74 -14.93
C ARG A 197 -9.11 -19.00 -15.08
N THR A 198 -9.96 -19.05 -14.09
CA THR A 198 -11.21 -18.28 -14.09
C THR A 198 -10.91 -16.79 -14.06
N LEU A 199 -10.09 -16.31 -13.15
CA LEU A 199 -9.86 -14.90 -12.91
C LEU A 199 -9.19 -14.19 -14.09
N LEU A 200 -8.13 -14.78 -14.67
CA LEU A 200 -7.21 -14.10 -15.58
C LEU A 200 -7.35 -14.53 -17.05
N LEU A 201 -7.96 -15.69 -17.30
CA LEU A 201 -8.16 -16.23 -18.65
C LEU A 201 -9.62 -16.24 -19.07
N GLN A 202 -10.49 -16.98 -18.36
CA GLN A 202 -11.88 -17.18 -18.77
C GLN A 202 -12.72 -15.90 -18.61
N ARG A 203 -12.40 -15.08 -17.60
CA ARG A 203 -13.07 -13.81 -17.35
C ARG A 203 -12.16 -12.61 -17.64
N ARG A 204 -11.34 -12.74 -18.68
CA ARG A 204 -10.47 -11.67 -19.16
C ARG A 204 -11.26 -10.43 -19.60
N ASP A 205 -12.48 -10.64 -20.09
CA ASP A 205 -13.45 -9.60 -20.42
C ASP A 205 -13.79 -8.69 -19.24
N ALA A 206 -13.80 -9.22 -18.02
CA ALA A 206 -14.11 -8.49 -16.81
C ALA A 206 -13.08 -7.40 -16.42
N TRP A 207 -11.89 -7.43 -17.04
CA TRP A 207 -10.80 -6.47 -16.81
C TRP A 207 -10.74 -5.35 -17.87
N GLY A 208 -11.58 -5.42 -18.90
CA GLY A 208 -11.55 -4.49 -20.01
C GLY A 208 -12.25 -3.17 -19.73
N ALA A 209 -12.01 -2.19 -20.60
CA ALA A 209 -12.64 -0.87 -20.52
C ALA A 209 -14.17 -0.88 -20.72
N SER A 210 -14.67 -1.87 -21.47
CA SER A 210 -16.12 -2.04 -21.74
C SER A 210 -16.61 -3.27 -20.98
N GLY A 211 -17.60 -3.09 -20.10
CA GLY A 211 -18.17 -4.17 -19.30
C GLY A 211 -17.26 -4.67 -18.18
N ALA A 212 -16.30 -3.87 -17.75
CA ALA A 212 -15.45 -4.20 -16.62
C ALA A 212 -16.29 -4.48 -15.37
N SER A 213 -15.86 -5.47 -14.60
CA SER A 213 -16.43 -5.80 -13.29
C SER A 213 -15.36 -5.99 -12.22
N CYS A 214 -14.09 -5.86 -12.59
CA CYS A 214 -12.98 -5.76 -11.65
C CYS A 214 -11.85 -4.90 -12.23
N GLU A 215 -11.08 -4.31 -11.34
CA GLU A 215 -9.83 -3.61 -11.63
C GLU A 215 -8.89 -3.61 -10.43
N VAL A 216 -7.64 -3.20 -10.64
CA VAL A 216 -6.63 -3.10 -9.59
C VAL A 216 -6.04 -1.71 -9.54
N ARG A 217 -5.81 -1.20 -8.33
CA ARG A 217 -4.91 -0.08 -8.05
C ARG A 217 -3.75 -0.54 -7.20
N CYS A 218 -2.52 -0.20 -7.60
CA CYS A 218 -1.36 -0.37 -6.75
C CYS A 218 -1.41 0.67 -5.62
N PHE A 219 -1.33 0.18 -4.38
CA PHE A 219 -1.18 1.01 -3.19
C PHE A 219 0.21 0.82 -2.56
N GLY A 220 0.72 -0.41 -2.55
CA GLY A 220 2.02 -0.73 -1.95
C GLY A 220 3.17 0.00 -2.62
N HIS A 221 3.83 0.89 -1.86
CA HIS A 221 4.92 1.71 -2.41
C HIS A 221 6.19 0.89 -2.72
N ALA A 222 6.52 -0.12 -1.89
CA ALA A 222 7.64 -1.04 -2.16
C ALA A 222 7.32 -1.97 -3.35
N LEU A 223 6.05 -2.34 -3.56
CA LEU A 223 5.64 -3.05 -4.76
C LEU A 223 5.86 -2.21 -6.02
N LEU A 224 5.49 -0.92 -6.00
CA LEU A 224 5.73 -0.01 -7.12
C LEU A 224 7.23 0.16 -7.41
N GLU A 225 8.07 0.29 -6.38
CA GLU A 225 9.52 0.30 -6.54
C GLU A 225 10.01 -0.97 -7.26
N LYS A 226 9.56 -2.13 -6.82
CA LYS A 226 9.90 -3.43 -7.44
C LYS A 226 9.43 -3.54 -8.88
N LEU A 227 8.29 -2.94 -9.21
CA LEU A 227 7.71 -2.91 -10.56
C LEU A 227 8.38 -1.91 -11.52
N ILE A 228 9.43 -1.22 -11.10
CA ILE A 228 10.32 -0.46 -12.02
C ILE A 228 11.18 -1.41 -12.85
N ALA A 229 11.60 -2.53 -12.28
CA ALA A 229 12.28 -3.62 -12.99
C ALA A 229 11.49 -4.93 -12.75
N PRO A 230 10.31 -5.06 -13.38
CA PRO A 230 9.39 -6.15 -13.08
C PRO A 230 9.90 -7.50 -13.57
N PHE A 231 9.62 -8.54 -12.81
CA PHE A 231 9.84 -9.92 -13.19
C PHE A 231 8.55 -10.73 -12.96
N LYS A 232 8.41 -11.86 -13.66
CA LYS A 232 7.17 -12.62 -13.76
C LYS A 232 6.53 -12.96 -12.40
N ALA A 233 7.34 -13.24 -11.38
CA ALA A 233 6.86 -13.60 -10.05
C ALA A 233 6.53 -12.40 -9.13
N CYS A 234 6.60 -11.16 -9.63
CA CYS A 234 6.14 -10.00 -8.86
C CYS A 234 4.70 -10.21 -8.41
N THR A 235 4.50 -10.25 -7.10
CA THR A 235 3.20 -10.54 -6.47
C THR A 235 2.87 -9.44 -5.47
N GLY A 236 1.67 -8.88 -5.59
CA GLY A 236 1.10 -7.97 -4.60
C GLY A 236 0.12 -8.70 -3.68
N HIS A 237 -0.28 -8.03 -2.62
CA HIS A 237 -1.24 -8.52 -1.62
C HIS A 237 -2.57 -7.79 -1.80
N ALA A 238 -3.51 -8.43 -2.50
CA ALA A 238 -4.78 -7.83 -2.86
C ALA A 238 -5.73 -7.72 -1.65
N TRP A 239 -6.14 -6.51 -1.31
CA TRP A 239 -7.32 -6.27 -0.50
C TRP A 239 -8.53 -6.20 -1.43
N ILE A 240 -9.47 -7.12 -1.24
CA ILE A 240 -10.68 -7.18 -2.05
C ILE A 240 -11.67 -6.13 -1.53
N VAL A 241 -12.05 -5.22 -2.42
CA VAL A 241 -13.02 -4.15 -2.18
C VAL A 241 -14.26 -4.43 -3.03
N ASP A 242 -15.35 -4.78 -2.37
CA ASP A 242 -16.63 -4.98 -3.06
C ASP A 242 -17.17 -3.60 -3.48
N VAL A 243 -17.37 -3.39 -4.78
CA VAL A 243 -17.84 -2.14 -5.36
C VAL A 243 -19.20 -2.30 -6.02
N PRO A 244 -20.05 -1.25 -6.07
CA PRO A 244 -21.31 -1.31 -6.81
C PRO A 244 -21.03 -1.44 -8.32
N PRO A 245 -21.91 -2.08 -9.13
CA PRO A 245 -21.72 -2.18 -10.57
C PRO A 245 -21.50 -0.83 -11.27
N ALA A 246 -22.20 0.21 -10.82
CA ALA A 246 -22.07 1.59 -11.34
C ALA A 246 -20.67 2.19 -11.16
N TYR A 247 -19.83 1.63 -10.28
CA TYR A 247 -18.44 2.06 -10.07
C TYR A 247 -17.65 2.08 -11.39
N PHE A 248 -17.86 1.11 -12.26
CA PHE A 248 -17.13 1.00 -13.52
C PHE A 248 -17.61 1.99 -14.59
N GLU A 249 -18.73 2.68 -14.36
CA GLU A 249 -19.24 3.77 -15.21
C GLU A 249 -18.63 5.13 -14.84
N TRP A 250 -18.01 5.25 -13.65
CA TRP A 250 -17.42 6.49 -13.18
C TRP A 250 -16.06 6.75 -13.85
N ASP A 251 -15.66 8.01 -13.89
CA ASP A 251 -14.30 8.37 -14.29
C ASP A 251 -13.23 7.86 -13.28
N ALA A 252 -11.97 7.87 -13.72
CA ALA A 252 -10.88 7.33 -12.90
C ALA A 252 -10.72 8.08 -11.57
N ALA A 253 -10.87 9.41 -11.57
CA ALA A 253 -10.69 10.22 -10.36
C ALA A 253 -11.79 9.92 -9.33
N SER A 254 -13.04 9.76 -9.79
CA SER A 254 -14.18 9.39 -8.95
C SER A 254 -14.00 7.99 -8.35
N ARG A 255 -13.50 7.03 -9.14
CA ARG A 255 -13.19 5.68 -8.66
C ARG A 255 -12.08 5.69 -7.60
N ASP A 256 -11.01 6.43 -7.85
CA ASP A 256 -9.89 6.53 -6.91
C ASP A 256 -10.30 7.21 -5.60
N ALA A 257 -11.11 8.28 -5.67
CA ALA A 257 -11.65 8.96 -4.50
C ALA A 257 -12.58 8.05 -3.67
N TRP A 258 -13.43 7.28 -4.35
CA TRP A 258 -14.31 6.31 -3.67
C TRP A 258 -13.51 5.19 -2.99
N LEU A 259 -12.49 4.65 -3.66
CA LEU A 259 -11.61 3.63 -3.07
C LEU A 259 -10.87 4.18 -1.84
N ASP A 260 -10.35 5.41 -1.93
CA ASP A 260 -9.66 6.06 -0.82
C ASP A 260 -10.57 6.21 0.41
N GLU A 261 -11.82 6.61 0.19
CA GLU A 261 -12.82 6.72 1.26
C GLU A 261 -13.20 5.36 1.85
N ALA A 262 -13.60 4.41 1.00
CA ALA A 262 -14.10 3.12 1.42
C ALA A 262 -13.03 2.29 2.16
N VAL A 263 -11.81 2.26 1.63
CA VAL A 263 -10.71 1.50 2.22
C VAL A 263 -10.21 2.15 3.51
N SER A 264 -10.12 3.49 3.57
CA SER A 264 -9.75 4.18 4.81
C SER A 264 -10.76 3.93 5.93
N ALA A 265 -12.06 3.97 5.63
CA ALA A 265 -13.11 3.65 6.58
C ALA A 265 -13.01 2.18 7.06
N ALA A 266 -12.77 1.23 6.14
CA ALA A 266 -12.59 -0.17 6.49
C ALA A 266 -11.35 -0.38 7.38
N LEU A 267 -10.24 0.29 7.07
CA LEU A 267 -9.02 0.26 7.89
C LEU A 267 -9.30 0.74 9.31
N LEU A 268 -10.02 1.84 9.49
CA LEU A 268 -10.31 2.41 10.81
C LEU A 268 -11.26 1.53 11.63
N ASN A 269 -12.19 0.84 10.97
CA ASN A 269 -13.21 0.03 11.62
C ASN A 269 -12.80 -1.44 11.86
N THR A 270 -11.69 -1.91 11.28
CA THR A 270 -11.22 -3.28 11.44
C THR A 270 -10.34 -3.41 12.68
N GLU A 271 -10.84 -3.97 13.78
CA GLU A 271 -10.07 -4.15 15.02
C GLU A 271 -8.90 -5.12 14.85
N ALA A 272 -9.13 -6.28 14.22
CA ALA A 272 -8.14 -7.35 14.07
C ALA A 272 -7.74 -7.55 12.60
N LEU A 273 -6.95 -6.63 12.04
CA LEU A 273 -6.35 -6.83 10.72
C LEU A 273 -5.23 -7.87 10.81
N THR A 274 -5.24 -8.86 9.94
CA THR A 274 -4.20 -9.87 9.81
C THR A 274 -3.79 -10.02 8.35
N SER A 275 -2.61 -10.61 8.10
CA SER A 275 -2.14 -10.90 6.74
C SER A 275 -3.11 -11.80 5.93
N ARG A 276 -4.00 -12.54 6.61
CA ARG A 276 -5.03 -13.38 5.97
C ARG A 276 -6.17 -12.57 5.31
N ALA A 277 -6.26 -11.27 5.59
CA ALA A 277 -7.21 -10.39 4.91
C ALA A 277 -6.83 -10.16 3.44
N PHE A 278 -5.57 -10.42 3.08
CA PHE A 278 -5.04 -10.19 1.75
C PHE A 278 -4.90 -11.50 0.97
N ALA A 279 -5.20 -11.44 -0.33
CA ALA A 279 -4.96 -12.53 -1.26
C ALA A 279 -3.73 -12.19 -2.14
N PRO A 280 -2.75 -13.09 -2.28
CA PRO A 280 -1.65 -12.83 -3.21
C PRO A 280 -2.19 -12.78 -4.64
N LEU A 281 -1.70 -11.83 -5.45
CA LEU A 281 -2.05 -11.66 -6.85
C LEU A 281 -0.77 -11.42 -7.67
N PRO A 282 -0.40 -12.32 -8.60
CA PRO A 282 0.70 -12.11 -9.53
C PRO A 282 0.41 -10.91 -10.44
N VAL A 283 1.16 -9.82 -10.28
CA VAL A 283 0.87 -8.52 -10.89
C VAL A 283 0.93 -8.57 -12.41
N LEU A 284 1.95 -9.24 -12.97
CA LEU A 284 2.12 -9.34 -14.41
C LEU A 284 1.12 -10.31 -15.06
N GLY A 285 0.33 -11.03 -14.27
CA GLY A 285 -0.80 -11.83 -14.76
C GLY A 285 -2.06 -11.01 -15.01
N ILE A 286 -2.15 -9.77 -14.53
CA ILE A 286 -3.33 -8.93 -14.71
C ILE A 286 -3.49 -8.60 -16.21
N PRO A 287 -4.65 -8.88 -16.83
CA PRO A 287 -4.90 -8.62 -18.24
C PRO A 287 -4.55 -7.17 -18.64
N GLY A 288 -3.81 -7.02 -19.74
CA GLY A 288 -3.37 -5.72 -20.25
C GLY A 288 -2.17 -5.10 -19.53
N TRP A 289 -1.64 -5.72 -18.46
CA TRP A 289 -0.50 -5.17 -17.73
C TRP A 289 0.85 -5.63 -18.27
N TRP A 290 0.90 -6.78 -18.93
CA TRP A 290 2.13 -7.35 -19.44
C TRP A 290 1.91 -8.02 -20.82
N PRO A 291 2.76 -7.72 -21.84
CA PRO A 291 2.53 -8.23 -23.19
C PRO A 291 2.45 -9.76 -23.29
N GLU A 292 3.32 -10.47 -22.57
CA GLU A 292 3.40 -11.93 -22.63
C GLU A 292 2.17 -12.61 -22.03
N ASN A 293 1.38 -11.94 -21.17
CA ASN A 293 0.18 -12.50 -20.58
C ASN A 293 -1.02 -12.57 -21.55
N GLU A 294 -0.85 -12.08 -22.77
CA GLU A 294 -1.85 -12.28 -23.85
C GLU A 294 -1.93 -13.75 -24.30
N THR A 295 -0.89 -14.55 -24.05
CA THR A 295 -0.87 -15.97 -24.37
C THR A 295 -1.29 -16.82 -23.17
N PRO A 296 -2.21 -17.82 -23.34
CA PRO A 296 -2.59 -18.70 -22.23
C PRO A 296 -1.41 -19.44 -21.59
N ALA A 297 -0.37 -19.78 -22.37
CA ALA A 297 0.83 -20.45 -21.89
C ALA A 297 1.59 -19.64 -20.81
N PHE A 298 1.43 -18.32 -20.74
CA PHE A 298 2.00 -17.49 -19.67
C PHE A 298 1.55 -17.95 -18.28
N TYR A 299 0.32 -18.43 -18.18
CA TYR A 299 -0.32 -18.84 -16.92
C TYR A 299 -0.06 -20.31 -16.55
N ASP A 300 0.62 -21.07 -17.39
CA ASP A 300 0.98 -22.48 -17.12
C ASP A 300 2.16 -22.59 -16.13
N ASP A 301 2.82 -21.48 -15.83
CA ASP A 301 3.93 -21.41 -14.87
C ASP A 301 3.41 -21.57 -13.43
N THR A 302 3.39 -22.79 -12.93
CA THR A 302 2.92 -23.12 -11.58
C THR A 302 3.85 -22.61 -10.46
N SER A 303 5.04 -22.12 -10.76
CA SER A 303 5.90 -21.47 -9.78
C SER A 303 5.38 -20.07 -9.42
N VAL A 304 4.67 -19.42 -10.33
CA VAL A 304 4.02 -18.10 -10.18
C VAL A 304 2.53 -18.27 -9.90
N PHE A 305 1.82 -18.96 -10.80
CA PHE A 305 0.36 -19.17 -10.70
C PHE A 305 0.05 -20.46 -9.92
N ARG A 306 0.48 -20.46 -8.66
CA ARG A 306 0.33 -21.62 -7.76
C ARG A 306 -1.13 -21.88 -7.45
N ALA A 307 -1.53 -23.16 -7.47
CA ALA A 307 -2.80 -23.56 -6.88
C ALA A 307 -2.77 -23.26 -5.36
N GLY A 308 -3.84 -22.69 -4.83
CA GLY A 308 -3.98 -22.45 -3.41
C GLY A 308 -3.83 -23.75 -2.61
N ARG A 309 -3.31 -23.65 -1.38
CA ARG A 309 -3.40 -24.79 -0.46
C ARG A 309 -4.88 -25.08 -0.25
N ARG A 310 -5.31 -26.32 -0.57
CA ARG A 310 -6.67 -26.77 -0.24
C ARG A 310 -6.80 -26.74 1.29
N THR A 311 -7.27 -25.62 1.80
CA THR A 311 -7.81 -25.59 3.15
C THR A 311 -9.32 -25.79 3.00
N ASP A 312 -9.86 -26.83 3.59
CA ASP A 312 -11.30 -27.00 3.80
C ASP A 312 -11.78 -25.92 4.79
N VAL A 313 -11.71 -24.65 4.37
CA VAL A 313 -12.21 -23.54 5.17
C VAL A 313 -13.68 -23.38 4.83
N LYS A 314 -14.53 -23.74 5.78
CA LYS A 314 -15.91 -23.27 5.83
C LYS A 314 -15.91 -21.76 5.62
N ILE A 315 -16.54 -21.31 4.52
CA ILE A 315 -16.63 -19.91 4.12
C ILE A 315 -17.40 -19.16 5.21
N GLY A 316 -16.68 -18.58 6.14
CA GLY A 316 -17.22 -17.52 6.99
C GLY A 316 -17.14 -16.22 6.18
N ALA A 317 -18.28 -15.68 5.78
CA ALA A 317 -18.35 -14.37 5.15
C ALA A 317 -17.62 -13.34 6.03
N SER A 318 -16.58 -12.74 5.50
CA SER A 318 -15.85 -11.68 6.19
C SER A 318 -16.79 -10.47 6.35
N LYS A 319 -17.16 -10.14 7.57
CA LYS A 319 -17.97 -8.95 7.91
C LYS A 319 -17.32 -7.62 7.47
N ALA A 320 -16.03 -7.63 7.10
CA ALA A 320 -15.32 -6.44 6.65
C ALA A 320 -15.83 -5.91 5.30
N GLY A 321 -16.18 -6.80 4.34
CA GLY A 321 -16.74 -6.36 3.06
C GLY A 321 -18.19 -5.82 3.18
N GLN A 322 -18.97 -6.27 4.17
CA GLN A 322 -20.33 -5.79 4.38
C GLN A 322 -20.39 -4.39 5.01
N ALA A 323 -19.39 -4.01 5.80
CA ALA A 323 -19.32 -2.69 6.42
C ALA A 323 -19.10 -1.57 5.40
N VAL A 324 -18.33 -1.84 4.33
CA VAL A 324 -18.03 -0.86 3.25
C VAL A 324 -19.30 -0.56 2.44
N ALA A 325 -20.10 -1.57 2.10
CA ALA A 325 -21.33 -1.38 1.32
C ALA A 325 -22.42 -0.63 2.13
N ALA A 326 -22.50 -0.84 3.43
CA ALA A 326 -23.49 -0.19 4.29
C ALA A 326 -23.19 1.30 4.53
N SER A 327 -21.91 1.68 4.66
CA SER A 327 -21.51 3.09 4.85
C SER A 327 -21.77 3.94 3.61
N ALA A 328 -21.54 3.39 2.42
CA ALA A 328 -21.76 4.11 1.15
C ALA A 328 -23.25 4.28 0.81
N ALA A 329 -24.13 3.39 1.25
CA ALA A 329 -25.58 3.51 1.08
C ALA A 329 -26.17 4.61 1.99
N SER A 330 -25.69 4.74 3.21
CA SER A 330 -26.18 5.73 4.19
C SER A 330 -25.83 7.18 3.82
N ALA A 331 -24.74 7.40 3.07
CA ALA A 331 -24.30 8.72 2.68
C ALA A 331 -25.14 9.34 1.53
N LYS A 332 -25.84 8.51 0.74
CA LYS A 332 -26.71 8.98 -0.38
C LYS A 332 -28.16 9.25 0.01
N GLU A 333 -28.66 8.72 1.10
CA GLU A 333 -30.04 8.94 1.54
C GLU A 333 -30.25 10.27 2.30
N GLY A 334 -29.19 11.02 2.59
CA GLY A 334 -29.24 12.28 3.33
C GLY A 334 -29.45 13.55 2.51
N GLU A 335 -29.49 13.49 1.17
CA GLU A 335 -29.49 14.69 0.30
C GLU A 335 -30.79 14.97 -0.47
N GLU A 336 -31.86 14.21 -0.21
CA GLU A 336 -33.20 14.55 -0.71
C GLU A 336 -34.06 15.21 0.38
N SER A 337 -33.99 16.55 0.47
CA SER A 337 -35.00 17.38 1.14
C SER A 337 -36.11 17.73 0.16
N PRO A 338 -37.37 17.50 0.47
CA PRO A 338 -38.46 17.89 -0.39
C PRO A 338 -38.77 19.39 -0.22
N ASP A 339 -38.75 20.10 -1.33
CA ASP A 339 -39.31 21.43 -1.48
C ASP A 339 -40.85 21.36 -1.31
N SER A 340 -41.36 21.89 -0.23
CA SER A 340 -42.78 21.98 0.04
C SER A 340 -43.31 23.37 -0.38
N THR A 341 -43.88 23.39 -1.54
CA THR A 341 -44.82 24.47 -1.96
C THR A 341 -45.99 24.57 -1.01
N GLY A 342 -46.00 25.61 -0.20
CA GLY A 342 -47.16 26.08 0.53
C GLY A 342 -47.91 27.15 -0.26
N GLN A 343 -48.98 26.75 -0.91
CA GLN A 343 -50.03 27.67 -1.36
C GLN A 343 -50.94 27.95 -0.18
N GLY A 344 -51.06 29.21 0.22
CA GLY A 344 -52.05 29.68 1.19
C GLY A 344 -52.89 30.77 0.56
N ASP A 345 -54.12 30.46 0.32
CA ASP A 345 -55.21 31.41 0.04
C ASP A 345 -55.52 32.27 1.27
N GLY A 346 -55.81 33.54 1.02
CA GLY A 346 -56.38 34.45 1.99
C GLY A 346 -56.12 35.91 1.65
#